data_ea1cfdcd009f7fe902dd88e5eeff952c
#
_entry.id   ea1cfdcd009f7fe902dd88e5eeff952c
#
_cell.length_a   1.000
_cell.length_b   1.000
_cell.length_c   1.000
_cell.angle_alpha   90.00
_cell.angle_beta   90.00
_cell.angle_gamma   90.00
#
_symmetry.space_group_name_H-M   'P 1'
#
loop_
_entity.id
_entity.type
_entity.pdbx_description
1 polymer ?
#
loop_
_entity_poly.entity_id
_entity_poly.type
_entity_poly.pdbx_seq_one_letter_code
_entity_poly.pdbx_strand_id
1 'polypeptide(L)'
;YAENPLKDGSLDGYKVFEVPMSSLTLGAVEPLGVKPRDAERSKNCFALGLVSWMYTRPTSETIKWIEAKFSNKPQVRDANLAAFKAGHAFGETAELFDHPYQVKPAKLDPGLYTNITGNTALAWGLVAASQLAKLPLFLGSYPITPASDILHELSKHKRFGVRTLQGEDEIAGIGAAIGAAYGGHLACTTTSGPGVALKAES
;
A
#
# COMPACT_ATOMS: atom_id res chain seq x y z
N TYR A 1 22.81 13.20 -3.91
CA TYR A 1 23.04 14.00 -5.12
C TYR A 1 24.25 14.89 -4.90
N ALA A 2 25.11 15.07 -5.90
CA ALA A 2 26.27 15.99 -5.82
C ALA A 2 25.78 17.46 -5.87
N GLU A 3 24.74 17.70 -6.63
CA GLU A 3 24.05 19.00 -6.75
C GLU A 3 22.53 18.83 -6.58
N ASN A 4 21.83 19.93 -6.30
CA ASN A 4 20.39 19.90 -6.13
C ASN A 4 19.73 19.78 -7.52
N PRO A 5 18.96 18.71 -7.81
CA PRO A 5 18.29 18.51 -9.10
C PRO A 5 17.34 19.63 -9.52
N LEU A 6 16.84 20.42 -8.56
CA LEU A 6 16.02 21.61 -8.86
C LEU A 6 16.86 22.78 -9.42
N LYS A 7 18.19 22.68 -9.42
CA LYS A 7 19.10 23.79 -9.80
C LYS A 7 20.18 23.36 -10.80
N ASP A 8 20.34 22.07 -11.07
CA ASP A 8 21.39 21.52 -11.93
C ASP A 8 20.98 21.37 -13.40
N GLY A 9 19.77 21.79 -13.76
CA GLY A 9 19.23 21.68 -15.12
C GLY A 9 18.71 20.28 -15.50
N SER A 10 18.85 19.28 -14.65
CA SER A 10 18.39 17.92 -14.95
C SER A 10 16.87 17.80 -15.12
N LEU A 11 16.12 18.77 -14.63
CA LEU A 11 14.66 18.82 -14.70
C LEU A 11 14.12 19.82 -15.71
N ASP A 12 14.95 20.42 -16.57
CA ASP A 12 14.51 21.44 -17.55
C ASP A 12 13.46 20.92 -18.56
N GLY A 13 13.41 19.61 -18.79
CA GLY A 13 12.39 18.97 -19.63
C GLY A 13 11.04 18.72 -18.92
N TYR A 14 10.92 19.07 -17.64
CA TYR A 14 9.74 18.83 -16.82
C TYR A 14 9.12 20.14 -16.34
N LYS A 15 7.80 20.16 -16.17
CA LYS A 15 7.11 21.26 -15.50
C LYS A 15 7.20 21.01 -13.98
N VAL A 16 8.13 21.69 -13.32
CA VAL A 16 8.43 21.52 -11.90
C VAL A 16 7.66 22.55 -11.07
N PHE A 17 6.98 22.08 -10.03
CA PHE A 17 6.29 22.91 -9.05
C PHE A 17 6.89 22.66 -7.66
N GLU A 18 7.52 23.68 -7.09
CA GLU A 18 8.05 23.59 -5.75
C GLU A 18 6.95 23.91 -4.73
N VAL A 19 6.61 22.93 -3.90
CA VAL A 19 5.59 23.06 -2.85
C VAL A 19 6.23 22.87 -1.48
N PRO A 20 6.23 23.88 -0.59
CA PRO A 20 6.81 23.78 0.74
C PRO A 20 5.89 22.99 1.69
N MET A 21 5.64 21.72 1.36
CA MET A 21 4.65 20.85 2.03
C MET A 21 4.87 20.77 3.55
N SER A 22 6.11 20.72 4.01
CA SER A 22 6.39 20.63 5.46
C SER A 22 5.92 21.88 6.19
N SER A 23 6.27 23.06 5.71
CA SER A 23 5.86 24.33 6.32
C SER A 23 4.36 24.54 6.30
N LEU A 24 3.73 24.24 5.15
CA LEU A 24 2.28 24.34 4.99
C LEU A 24 1.53 23.36 5.90
N THR A 25 2.04 22.13 6.04
CA THR A 25 1.47 21.13 6.95
C THR A 25 1.59 21.60 8.40
N LEU A 26 2.77 22.07 8.82
CA LEU A 26 2.98 22.56 10.18
C LEU A 26 2.03 23.72 10.50
N GLY A 27 1.91 24.71 9.62
CA GLY A 27 0.96 25.81 9.79
C GLY A 27 -0.49 25.36 9.89
N ALA A 28 -0.91 24.37 9.09
CA ALA A 28 -2.27 23.85 9.11
C ALA A 28 -2.63 23.10 10.41
N VAL A 29 -1.66 22.48 11.08
CA VAL A 29 -1.89 21.68 12.29
C VAL A 29 -1.50 22.43 13.59
N GLU A 30 -0.83 23.56 13.50
CA GLU A 30 -0.42 24.40 14.65
C GLU A 30 -1.59 24.71 15.61
N PRO A 31 -2.79 25.11 15.13
CA PRO A 31 -3.91 25.40 16.02
C PRO A 31 -4.42 24.21 16.83
N LEU A 32 -4.05 22.98 16.44
CA LEU A 32 -4.46 21.76 17.12
C LEU A 32 -3.52 21.35 18.27
N GLY A 33 -2.45 22.10 18.51
CA GLY A 33 -1.48 21.80 19.57
C GLY A 33 -0.79 20.44 19.45
N VAL A 34 -0.65 19.93 18.21
CA VAL A 34 -0.04 18.63 17.94
C VAL A 34 1.48 18.71 18.09
N LYS A 35 2.10 17.68 18.65
CA LYS A 35 3.56 17.63 18.78
C LYS A 35 4.24 17.73 17.39
N PRO A 36 5.37 18.42 17.24
CA PRO A 36 6.04 18.64 15.96
C PRO A 36 6.28 17.36 15.14
N ARG A 37 6.66 16.27 15.81
CA ARG A 37 6.87 14.97 15.19
C ARG A 37 5.60 14.37 14.57
N ASP A 38 4.45 14.55 15.22
CA ASP A 38 3.18 14.03 14.73
C ASP A 38 2.60 14.95 13.65
N ALA A 39 2.84 16.26 13.78
CA ALA A 39 2.55 17.25 12.74
C ALA A 39 3.28 16.92 11.43
N GLU A 40 4.58 16.63 11.49
CA GLU A 40 5.38 16.28 10.31
C GLU A 40 4.89 14.99 9.64
N ARG A 41 4.41 14.01 10.40
CA ARG A 41 3.83 12.77 9.86
C ARG A 41 2.56 13.01 9.05
N SER A 42 1.84 14.09 9.30
CA SER A 42 0.62 14.45 8.56
C SER A 42 0.92 15.01 7.15
N LYS A 43 2.18 15.24 6.79
CA LYS A 43 2.61 15.73 5.48
C LYS A 43 2.11 14.86 4.32
N ASN A 44 2.04 13.55 4.52
CA ASN A 44 1.50 12.65 3.50
C ASN A 44 0.00 12.91 3.22
N CYS A 45 -0.75 13.33 4.24
CA CYS A 45 -2.15 13.71 4.05
C CYS A 45 -2.27 15.07 3.32
N PHE A 46 -1.35 16.01 3.55
CA PHE A 46 -1.27 17.23 2.74
C PHE A 46 -1.04 16.89 1.26
N ALA A 47 -0.03 16.06 0.96
CA ALA A 47 0.24 15.64 -0.40
C ALA A 47 -0.97 14.93 -1.04
N LEU A 48 -1.65 14.06 -0.28
CA LEU A 48 -2.87 13.39 -0.74
C LEU A 48 -4.00 14.38 -1.05
N GLY A 49 -4.17 15.42 -0.23
CA GLY A 49 -5.14 16.49 -0.47
C GLY A 49 -4.85 17.24 -1.77
N LEU A 50 -3.60 17.65 -1.97
CA LEU A 50 -3.14 18.33 -3.19
C LEU A 50 -3.36 17.47 -4.44
N VAL A 51 -2.97 16.20 -4.39
CA VAL A 51 -3.18 15.26 -5.50
C VAL A 51 -4.68 15.00 -5.74
N SER A 52 -5.50 14.96 -4.70
CA SER A 52 -6.96 14.83 -4.86
C SER A 52 -7.55 16.01 -5.62
N TRP A 53 -7.09 17.23 -5.36
CA TRP A 53 -7.47 18.40 -6.13
C TRP A 53 -6.96 18.31 -7.58
N MET A 54 -5.68 18.01 -7.77
CA MET A 54 -5.05 17.92 -9.12
C MET A 54 -5.80 16.99 -10.06
N TYR A 55 -6.34 15.88 -9.53
CA TYR A 55 -7.04 14.86 -10.33
C TYR A 55 -8.55 14.90 -10.15
N THR A 56 -9.10 15.96 -9.60
CA THR A 56 -10.55 16.17 -9.38
C THR A 56 -11.18 14.96 -8.69
N ARG A 57 -10.53 14.44 -7.65
CA ARG A 57 -10.99 13.26 -6.91
C ARG A 57 -11.97 13.66 -5.79
N PRO A 58 -13.08 12.93 -5.63
CA PRO A 58 -13.97 13.15 -4.49
C PRO A 58 -13.23 12.96 -3.16
N THR A 59 -13.37 13.91 -2.25
CA THR A 59 -12.67 13.90 -0.96
C THR A 59 -13.40 13.17 0.15
N SER A 60 -14.73 12.98 0.03
CA SER A 60 -15.59 12.42 1.06
C SER A 60 -15.15 11.05 1.56
N GLU A 61 -14.80 10.14 0.66
CA GLU A 61 -14.39 8.78 1.04
C GLU A 61 -13.01 8.76 1.73
N THR A 62 -12.09 9.63 1.29
CA THR A 62 -10.79 9.79 1.95
C THR A 62 -10.95 10.34 3.36
N ILE A 63 -11.81 11.33 3.56
CA ILE A 63 -12.13 11.89 4.87
C ILE A 63 -12.69 10.80 5.80
N LYS A 64 -13.72 10.07 5.37
CA LYS A 64 -14.29 8.95 6.14
C LYS A 64 -13.24 7.90 6.51
N TRP A 65 -12.35 7.58 5.57
CA TRP A 65 -11.28 6.62 5.81
C TRP A 65 -10.29 7.12 6.87
N ILE A 66 -9.87 8.40 6.81
CA ILE A 66 -9.00 9.01 7.84
C ILE A 66 -9.69 8.95 9.21
N GLU A 67 -10.96 9.33 9.28
CA GLU A 67 -11.76 9.32 10.50
C GLU A 67 -11.84 7.91 11.11
N ALA A 68 -12.14 6.91 10.31
CA ALA A 68 -12.25 5.52 10.74
C ALA A 68 -10.88 4.95 11.18
N LYS A 69 -9.85 5.16 10.37
CA LYS A 69 -8.50 4.63 10.62
C LYS A 69 -7.87 5.15 11.90
N PHE A 70 -8.09 6.42 12.20
CA PHE A 70 -7.49 7.09 13.36
C PHE A 70 -8.51 7.37 14.47
N SER A 71 -9.64 6.67 14.48
CA SER A 71 -10.71 6.82 15.50
C SER A 71 -10.19 6.74 16.94
N ASN A 72 -9.22 5.85 17.20
CA ASN A 72 -8.61 5.64 18.52
C ASN A 72 -7.51 6.67 18.86
N LYS A 73 -7.19 7.62 17.95
CA LYS A 73 -6.14 8.64 18.12
C LYS A 73 -6.66 9.99 17.61
N PRO A 74 -7.54 10.66 18.37
CA PRO A 74 -8.22 11.88 17.90
C PRO A 74 -7.28 12.98 17.44
N GLN A 75 -6.20 13.26 18.16
CA GLN A 75 -5.22 14.27 17.75
C GLN A 75 -4.56 13.98 16.39
N VAL A 76 -4.21 12.70 16.15
CA VAL A 76 -3.62 12.26 14.87
C VAL A 76 -4.66 12.34 13.75
N ARG A 77 -5.91 11.94 14.04
CA ARG A 77 -7.03 12.07 13.10
C ARG A 77 -7.21 13.51 12.67
N ASP A 78 -7.32 14.42 13.63
CA ASP A 78 -7.62 15.83 13.38
C ASP A 78 -6.46 16.52 12.65
N ALA A 79 -5.21 16.19 13.00
CA ALA A 79 -4.03 16.66 12.29
C ALA A 79 -4.00 16.18 10.83
N ASN A 80 -4.30 14.90 10.58
CA ASN A 80 -4.36 14.37 9.22
C ASN A 80 -5.49 14.98 8.39
N LEU A 81 -6.65 15.23 9.01
CA LEU A 81 -7.76 15.91 8.34
C LEU A 81 -7.43 17.37 8.02
N ALA A 82 -6.80 18.10 8.94
CA ALA A 82 -6.37 19.47 8.72
C ALA A 82 -5.35 19.55 7.59
N ALA A 83 -4.34 18.68 7.61
CA ALA A 83 -3.32 18.61 6.58
C ALA A 83 -3.93 18.26 5.21
N PHE A 84 -4.85 17.29 5.15
CA PHE A 84 -5.53 16.91 3.91
C PHE A 84 -6.33 18.06 3.30
N LYS A 85 -7.12 18.75 4.13
CA LYS A 85 -7.90 19.92 3.70
C LYS A 85 -6.99 21.06 3.23
N ALA A 86 -5.89 21.31 3.95
CA ALA A 86 -4.92 22.34 3.59
C ALA A 86 -4.25 22.05 2.25
N GLY A 87 -3.87 20.78 1.98
CA GLY A 87 -3.30 20.39 0.70
C GLY A 87 -4.28 20.55 -0.47
N HIS A 88 -5.55 20.21 -0.27
CA HIS A 88 -6.60 20.42 -1.28
C HIS A 88 -6.82 21.92 -1.55
N ALA A 89 -6.96 22.72 -0.50
CA ALA A 89 -7.13 24.17 -0.61
C ALA A 89 -5.92 24.85 -1.24
N PHE A 90 -4.70 24.39 -0.94
CA PHE A 90 -3.48 24.88 -1.59
C PHE A 90 -3.53 24.68 -3.10
N GLY A 91 -3.94 23.49 -3.57
CA GLY A 91 -4.11 23.22 -5.01
C GLY A 91 -5.09 24.19 -5.66
N GLU A 92 -6.19 24.51 -4.97
CA GLU A 92 -7.23 25.41 -5.46
C GLU A 92 -6.79 26.88 -5.50
N THR A 93 -5.96 27.32 -4.54
CA THR A 93 -5.66 28.75 -4.34
C THR A 93 -4.27 29.19 -4.80
N ALA A 94 -3.33 28.25 -5.02
CA ALA A 94 -1.93 28.61 -5.28
C ALA A 94 -1.66 29.06 -6.71
N GLU A 95 -2.62 28.94 -7.64
CA GLU A 95 -2.50 29.30 -9.06
C GLU A 95 -1.25 28.71 -9.76
N LEU A 96 -0.66 27.64 -9.17
CA LEU A 96 0.52 26.98 -9.72
C LEU A 96 0.19 26.06 -10.90
N PHE A 97 -1.06 25.63 -11.00
CA PHE A 97 -1.51 24.66 -11.99
C PHE A 97 -2.48 25.33 -12.96
N ASP A 98 -2.24 25.20 -14.23
CA ASP A 98 -3.09 25.82 -15.26
C ASP A 98 -4.53 25.30 -15.21
N HIS A 99 -4.68 24.01 -14.93
CA HIS A 99 -5.97 23.34 -14.77
C HIS A 99 -5.81 21.97 -14.10
N PRO A 100 -6.81 21.50 -13.34
CA PRO A 100 -6.79 20.15 -12.78
C PRO A 100 -7.07 19.09 -13.84
N TYR A 101 -6.52 17.92 -13.66
CA TYR A 101 -6.84 16.75 -14.48
C TYR A 101 -8.17 16.13 -14.04
N GLN A 102 -8.91 15.58 -14.98
CA GLN A 102 -10.14 14.87 -14.69
C GLN A 102 -9.98 13.37 -14.93
N VAL A 103 -10.07 12.57 -13.85
CA VAL A 103 -10.13 11.11 -13.95
C VAL A 103 -11.60 10.69 -13.95
N LYS A 104 -12.09 10.30 -15.11
CA LYS A 104 -13.48 9.84 -15.27
C LYS A 104 -13.66 8.48 -14.57
N PRO A 105 -14.87 8.17 -14.04
CA PRO A 105 -15.20 6.85 -13.56
C PRO A 105 -14.95 5.78 -14.62
N ALA A 106 -14.49 4.60 -14.22
CA ALA A 106 -14.38 3.46 -15.11
C ALA A 106 -15.77 3.04 -15.62
N LYS A 107 -15.85 2.67 -16.89
CA LYS A 107 -17.06 2.10 -17.48
C LYS A 107 -17.10 0.61 -17.11
N LEU A 108 -17.76 0.29 -16.02
CA LEU A 108 -17.98 -1.09 -15.56
C LEU A 108 -19.44 -1.46 -15.78
N ASP A 109 -19.70 -2.74 -16.05
CA ASP A 109 -21.06 -3.26 -16.09
C ASP A 109 -21.70 -3.12 -14.69
N PRO A 110 -23.04 -2.97 -14.60
CA PRO A 110 -23.70 -2.94 -13.31
C PRO A 110 -23.44 -4.23 -12.52
N GLY A 111 -22.98 -4.09 -11.26
CA GLY A 111 -22.65 -5.25 -10.43
C GLY A 111 -22.09 -4.88 -9.07
N LEU A 112 -21.91 -5.89 -8.24
CA LEU A 112 -21.22 -5.77 -6.96
C LEU A 112 -19.72 -6.01 -7.17
N TYR A 113 -18.91 -5.02 -6.83
CA TYR A 113 -17.46 -5.05 -6.97
C TYR A 113 -16.79 -4.97 -5.61
N THR A 114 -15.67 -5.67 -5.48
CA THR A 114 -14.82 -5.63 -4.28
C THR A 114 -13.38 -5.30 -4.70
N ASN A 115 -12.74 -4.39 -3.98
CA ASN A 115 -11.32 -4.15 -4.15
C ASN A 115 -10.53 -5.32 -3.56
N ILE A 116 -9.72 -5.96 -4.38
CA ILE A 116 -8.86 -7.07 -3.97
C ILE A 116 -7.46 -6.87 -4.53
N THR A 117 -6.44 -7.15 -3.72
CA THR A 117 -5.05 -7.16 -4.21
C THR A 117 -4.75 -8.50 -4.90
N GLY A 118 -3.77 -8.50 -5.84
CA GLY A 118 -3.33 -9.73 -6.49
C GLY A 118 -2.88 -10.80 -5.51
N ASN A 119 -2.14 -10.41 -4.45
CA ASN A 119 -1.68 -11.33 -3.42
C ASN A 119 -2.83 -11.97 -2.63
N THR A 120 -3.86 -11.19 -2.30
CA THR A 120 -5.08 -11.72 -1.64
C THR A 120 -5.84 -12.66 -2.58
N ALA A 121 -6.01 -12.30 -3.84
CA ALA A 121 -6.68 -13.13 -4.84
C ALA A 121 -5.94 -14.45 -5.04
N LEU A 122 -4.60 -14.43 -5.12
CA LEU A 122 -3.78 -15.62 -5.21
C LEU A 122 -3.93 -16.53 -3.97
N ALA A 123 -3.88 -15.93 -2.77
CA ALA A 123 -4.06 -16.68 -1.53
C ALA A 123 -5.42 -17.39 -1.50
N TRP A 124 -6.50 -16.71 -1.87
CA TRP A 124 -7.83 -17.32 -1.92
C TRP A 124 -7.96 -18.39 -3.02
N GLY A 125 -7.31 -18.15 -4.16
CA GLY A 125 -7.23 -19.15 -5.24
C GLY A 125 -6.52 -20.43 -4.79
N LEU A 126 -5.43 -20.32 -4.03
CA LEU A 126 -4.71 -21.47 -3.45
C LEU A 126 -5.59 -22.23 -2.44
N VAL A 127 -6.34 -21.52 -1.59
CA VAL A 127 -7.31 -22.15 -0.67
C VAL A 127 -8.39 -22.90 -1.48
N ALA A 128 -8.97 -22.28 -2.49
CA ALA A 128 -9.97 -22.92 -3.34
C ALA A 128 -9.40 -24.17 -4.04
N ALA A 129 -8.20 -24.08 -4.60
CA ALA A 129 -7.53 -25.21 -5.25
C ALA A 129 -7.30 -26.37 -4.27
N SER A 130 -6.90 -26.09 -3.03
CA SER A 130 -6.69 -27.12 -2.01
C SER A 130 -7.99 -27.85 -1.66
N GLN A 131 -9.10 -27.12 -1.55
CA GLN A 131 -10.42 -27.71 -1.27
C GLN A 131 -10.91 -28.57 -2.43
N LEU A 132 -10.73 -28.11 -3.67
CA LEU A 132 -11.09 -28.86 -4.88
C LEU A 132 -10.24 -30.13 -5.04
N ALA A 133 -8.93 -30.02 -4.77
CA ALA A 133 -8.00 -31.16 -4.82
C ALA A 133 -8.17 -32.13 -3.63
N LYS A 134 -8.88 -31.72 -2.58
CA LYS A 134 -8.98 -32.44 -1.29
C LYS A 134 -7.62 -32.73 -0.65
N LEU A 135 -6.69 -31.79 -0.81
CA LEU A 135 -5.36 -31.83 -0.23
C LEU A 135 -5.19 -30.64 0.76
N PRO A 136 -4.55 -30.84 1.90
CA PRO A 136 -4.21 -29.73 2.78
C PRO A 136 -3.22 -28.80 2.07
N LEU A 137 -3.39 -27.49 2.25
CA LEU A 137 -2.49 -26.49 1.67
C LEU A 137 -1.30 -26.22 2.58
N PHE A 138 -0.10 -26.18 2.02
CA PHE A 138 1.11 -25.77 2.71
C PHE A 138 1.82 -24.63 1.95
N LEU A 139 2.11 -23.53 2.64
CA LEU A 139 2.97 -22.47 2.14
C LEU A 139 4.28 -22.44 2.92
N GLY A 140 5.41 -22.72 2.26
CA GLY A 140 6.74 -22.42 2.76
C GLY A 140 7.25 -21.11 2.17
N SER A 141 7.42 -20.09 3.00
CA SER A 141 7.84 -18.76 2.57
C SER A 141 8.81 -18.13 3.55
N TYR A 142 9.29 -16.95 3.24
CA TYR A 142 10.21 -16.15 4.05
C TYR A 142 9.83 -14.67 3.96
N PRO A 143 10.37 -13.79 4.84
CA PRO A 143 10.03 -12.37 4.82
C PRO A 143 10.57 -11.67 3.58
N ILE A 144 9.71 -11.36 2.63
CA ILE A 144 10.04 -10.63 1.39
C ILE A 144 8.85 -9.81 0.91
N THR A 145 9.05 -8.52 0.74
CA THR A 145 8.02 -7.62 0.21
C THR A 145 8.01 -7.65 -1.33
N PRO A 146 6.84 -7.73 -1.98
CA PRO A 146 5.48 -7.76 -1.42
C PRO A 146 4.91 -9.17 -1.15
N ALA A 147 5.66 -10.25 -1.37
CA ALA A 147 5.17 -11.63 -1.32
C ALA A 147 4.72 -12.07 0.09
N SER A 148 5.21 -11.43 1.15
CA SER A 148 4.80 -11.69 2.53
C SER A 148 3.29 -11.50 2.78
N ASP A 149 2.61 -10.69 1.97
CA ASP A 149 1.16 -10.51 2.08
C ASP A 149 0.41 -11.82 1.83
N ILE A 150 0.94 -12.70 0.96
CA ILE A 150 0.35 -14.03 0.69
C ILE A 150 0.45 -14.90 1.94
N LEU A 151 1.62 -14.88 2.61
CA LEU A 151 1.81 -15.61 3.87
C LEU A 151 0.85 -15.10 4.95
N HIS A 152 0.76 -13.78 5.12
CA HIS A 152 -0.14 -13.17 6.09
C HIS A 152 -1.60 -13.49 5.81
N GLU A 153 -2.03 -13.48 4.55
CA GLU A 153 -3.39 -13.82 4.18
C GLU A 153 -3.70 -15.30 4.43
N LEU A 154 -2.85 -16.22 3.95
CA LEU A 154 -3.03 -17.65 4.12
C LEU A 154 -3.04 -18.07 5.59
N SER A 155 -2.27 -17.42 6.44
CA SER A 155 -2.23 -17.72 7.89
C SER A 155 -3.58 -17.55 8.61
N LYS A 156 -4.51 -16.79 8.02
CA LYS A 156 -5.89 -16.57 8.53
C LYS A 156 -6.82 -17.75 8.21
N HIS A 157 -6.46 -18.62 7.26
CA HIS A 157 -7.33 -19.64 6.69
C HIS A 157 -7.08 -21.05 7.25
N LYS A 158 -6.61 -21.17 8.49
CA LYS A 158 -6.31 -22.45 9.16
C LYS A 158 -7.48 -23.44 9.15
N ARG A 159 -8.72 -22.95 9.22
CA ARG A 159 -9.95 -23.76 9.19
C ARG A 159 -10.13 -24.55 7.88
N PHE A 160 -9.45 -24.16 6.81
CA PHE A 160 -9.46 -24.85 5.52
C PHE A 160 -8.26 -25.81 5.34
N GLY A 161 -7.59 -26.18 6.42
CA GLY A 161 -6.42 -27.05 6.36
C GLY A 161 -5.15 -26.36 5.87
N VAL A 162 -5.11 -25.02 5.91
CA VAL A 162 -3.95 -24.25 5.52
C VAL A 162 -2.89 -24.29 6.61
N ARG A 163 -1.67 -24.62 6.22
CA ARG A 163 -0.46 -24.56 7.06
C ARG A 163 0.54 -23.61 6.41
N THR A 164 1.14 -22.75 7.21
CA THR A 164 2.15 -21.80 6.77
C THR A 164 3.40 -21.94 7.59
N LEU A 165 4.55 -21.90 6.92
CA LEU A 165 5.87 -21.82 7.55
C LEU A 165 6.58 -20.57 7.04
N GLN A 166 7.12 -19.78 7.96
CA GLN A 166 8.06 -18.71 7.66
C GLN A 166 9.45 -19.20 7.95
N GLY A 167 10.21 -19.50 6.90
CA GLY A 167 11.64 -19.81 6.99
C GLY A 167 12.48 -18.55 7.15
N GLU A 168 13.79 -18.72 7.31
CA GLU A 168 14.76 -17.65 7.40
C GLU A 168 15.00 -17.01 6.01
N ASP A 169 15.11 -17.86 4.99
CA ASP A 169 15.46 -17.48 3.62
C ASP A 169 14.68 -18.26 2.56
N GLU A 170 15.02 -18.02 1.30
CA GLU A 170 14.47 -18.64 0.12
C GLU A 170 14.61 -20.16 0.13
N ILE A 171 15.78 -20.66 0.53
CA ILE A 171 16.12 -22.08 0.48
C ILE A 171 15.33 -22.84 1.54
N ALA A 172 15.25 -22.31 2.75
CA ALA A 172 14.41 -22.87 3.82
C ALA A 172 12.92 -22.91 3.42
N GLY A 173 12.43 -21.85 2.76
CA GLY A 173 11.04 -21.78 2.28
C GLY A 173 10.72 -22.85 1.27
N ILE A 174 11.51 -23.01 0.21
CA ILE A 174 11.30 -24.02 -0.83
C ILE A 174 11.52 -25.42 -0.30
N GLY A 175 12.57 -25.68 0.49
CA GLY A 175 12.85 -26.98 1.07
C GLY A 175 11.70 -27.49 1.93
N ALA A 176 11.10 -26.62 2.74
CA ALA A 176 9.90 -26.94 3.53
C ALA A 176 8.68 -27.25 2.63
N ALA A 177 8.50 -26.51 1.52
CA ALA A 177 7.41 -26.77 0.58
C ALA A 177 7.58 -28.13 -0.13
N ILE A 178 8.80 -28.48 -0.57
CA ILE A 178 9.12 -29.77 -1.17
C ILE A 178 8.82 -30.89 -0.16
N GLY A 179 9.28 -30.79 1.09
CA GLY A 179 9.01 -31.77 2.12
C GLY A 179 7.52 -31.94 2.40
N ALA A 180 6.75 -30.84 2.42
CA ALA A 180 5.30 -30.89 2.58
C ALA A 180 4.59 -31.56 1.39
N ALA A 181 5.07 -31.34 0.16
CA ALA A 181 4.55 -32.00 -1.04
C ALA A 181 4.75 -33.52 -0.95
N TYR A 182 5.92 -33.99 -0.55
CA TYR A 182 6.16 -35.41 -0.26
C TYR A 182 5.24 -35.96 0.83
N GLY A 183 4.87 -35.10 1.80
CA GLY A 183 3.91 -35.42 2.87
C GLY A 183 2.44 -35.35 2.44
N GLY A 184 2.14 -35.20 1.15
CA GLY A 184 0.78 -35.23 0.62
C GLY A 184 0.02 -33.90 0.68
N HIS A 185 0.72 -32.77 0.75
CA HIS A 185 0.11 -31.44 0.70
C HIS A 185 0.13 -30.85 -0.71
N LEU A 186 -0.85 -30.01 -1.01
CA LEU A 186 -0.70 -29.01 -2.08
C LEU A 186 0.27 -27.97 -1.54
N ALA A 187 1.55 -28.05 -1.93
CA ALA A 187 2.57 -27.19 -1.40
C ALA A 187 2.97 -26.07 -2.38
N CYS A 188 3.25 -24.90 -1.85
CA CYS A 188 3.72 -23.75 -2.63
C CYS A 188 4.77 -22.94 -1.86
N THR A 189 5.51 -22.13 -2.60
CA THR A 189 6.42 -21.13 -2.07
C THR A 189 6.21 -19.81 -2.81
N THR A 190 6.49 -18.70 -2.15
CA THR A 190 6.38 -17.37 -2.75
C THR A 190 7.71 -16.64 -2.61
N THR A 191 8.07 -15.84 -3.63
CA THR A 191 9.35 -15.14 -3.67
C THR A 191 9.32 -13.95 -4.63
N SER A 192 10.45 -13.27 -4.78
CA SER A 192 10.72 -12.22 -5.75
C SER A 192 11.84 -12.65 -6.72
N GLY A 193 12.28 -11.76 -7.64
CA GLY A 193 13.25 -12.07 -8.68
C GLY A 193 14.53 -12.76 -8.18
N PRO A 194 15.30 -12.19 -7.24
CA PRO A 194 16.52 -12.83 -6.73
C PRO A 194 16.28 -14.20 -6.10
N GLY A 195 15.18 -14.35 -5.40
CA GLY A 195 14.82 -15.62 -4.76
C GLY A 195 14.46 -16.73 -5.75
N VAL A 196 14.00 -16.41 -6.97
CA VAL A 196 13.83 -17.40 -8.04
C VAL A 196 15.16 -18.03 -8.40
N ALA A 197 16.19 -17.21 -8.56
CA ALA A 197 17.55 -17.71 -8.85
C ALA A 197 18.12 -18.58 -7.71
N LEU A 198 17.94 -18.12 -6.45
CA LEU A 198 18.41 -18.87 -5.27
C LEU A 198 17.71 -20.21 -5.06
N LYS A 199 16.47 -20.36 -5.54
CA LYS A 199 15.69 -21.60 -5.44
C LYS A 199 15.88 -22.55 -6.62
N ALA A 200 16.62 -22.14 -7.66
CA ALA A 200 16.73 -22.92 -8.90
C ALA A 200 17.45 -24.27 -8.71
N GLU A 201 18.18 -24.45 -7.62
CA GLU A 201 18.88 -25.69 -7.29
C GLU A 201 18.02 -26.68 -6.47
N SER A 202 16.80 -26.28 -6.06
CA SER A 202 15.88 -27.08 -5.26
C SER A 202 14.78 -27.68 -6.15
#